data_9b7d8581ef371472573d0217a2b26b84
#
_entry.id   9b7d8581ef371472573d0217a2b26b84
#
_cell.length_a   1.000
_cell.length_b   1.000
_cell.length_c   1.000
_cell.angle_alpha   90.00
_cell.angle_beta   90.00
_cell.angle_gamma   90.00
#
_symmetry.space_group_name_H-M   'P 1'
#
loop_
_entity.id
_entity.type
_entity.pdbx_description
1 polymer ?
#
loop_
_entity_poly.entity_id
_entity_poly.type
_entity_poly.pdbx_seq_one_letter_code
_entity_poly.pdbx_strand_id
1 'polypeptide(L)'
;MFHKRLYILLFILFSNTIVNSQCTIDYSQTQPGIYPNPIPTGYAGQAYNEDITFVMPLDTMGATIQNFEIVSVGLPVGLSWICDNSANGCNYNPQTDQYGCINVYGTPLVPGQYDVEVSVLVDVVASGQNIDNVPVVFDMDLNIDNAAIGNSGFTSSPYMGCYPLQVNFTNNNPGLLVYDWDFGNGQTSSLENPPTQTYNQPGDYVVNYTAYANLDTVDVYTLTDVTIHSITGGWGPEYIPFVYTSNKPDPYFIVKENGNLIYQSSFILNDNGPNSWQVNINLHPDSTYELEVWDADQTAASGNQWELTFGSDDYIGTHNMNFVSCSQCSAGGDATVSTVITYQQVLPFPANQSIDTVRVGTT
;
A
#
# COMPACT_ATOMS: atom_id res chain seq x y z
N MET A 1 55.82 11.90 -42.53
CA MET A 1 55.53 10.79 -41.65
C MET A 1 54.70 11.26 -40.49
N PHE A 2 53.37 11.19 -40.58
CA PHE A 2 52.45 11.66 -39.51
C PHE A 2 52.02 10.47 -38.68
N HIS A 3 52.37 10.43 -37.41
CA HIS A 3 51.88 9.42 -36.46
C HIS A 3 50.51 9.91 -35.90
N LYS A 4 49.42 9.30 -36.34
CA LYS A 4 48.10 9.45 -35.70
C LYS A 4 48.10 8.59 -34.44
N ARG A 5 48.08 9.24 -33.26
CA ARG A 5 47.73 8.60 -31.98
C ARG A 5 46.23 8.43 -31.90
N LEU A 6 45.79 7.21 -31.92
CA LEU A 6 44.39 6.81 -31.68
C LEU A 6 44.15 6.78 -30.17
N TYR A 7 43.38 7.73 -29.63
CA TYR A 7 42.92 7.67 -28.25
C TYR A 7 41.66 6.81 -28.24
N ILE A 8 41.76 5.59 -27.69
CA ILE A 8 40.60 4.77 -27.37
C ILE A 8 40.03 5.32 -26.06
N LEU A 9 38.88 6.01 -26.17
CA LEU A 9 38.09 6.44 -25.01
C LEU A 9 37.33 5.21 -24.51
N LEU A 10 37.80 4.63 -23.40
CA LEU A 10 37.12 3.53 -22.72
C LEU A 10 35.94 4.13 -21.96
N PHE A 11 34.74 4.11 -22.55
CA PHE A 11 33.50 4.41 -21.86
C PHE A 11 33.18 3.22 -20.94
N ILE A 12 33.51 3.35 -19.67
CA ILE A 12 33.03 2.44 -18.63
C ILE A 12 31.55 2.81 -18.40
N LEU A 13 30.66 2.08 -19.03
CA LEU A 13 29.24 2.06 -18.65
C LEU A 13 29.15 1.47 -17.25
N PHE A 14 29.02 2.33 -16.25
CA PHE A 14 28.47 1.92 -14.97
C PHE A 14 27.00 1.58 -15.20
N SER A 15 26.72 0.33 -15.52
CA SER A 15 25.40 -0.22 -15.30
C SER A 15 25.18 -0.22 -13.79
N ASN A 16 24.40 0.74 -13.28
CA ASN A 16 23.80 0.58 -11.97
C ASN A 16 22.86 -0.62 -12.09
N THR A 17 23.37 -1.79 -11.78
CA THR A 17 22.52 -2.91 -11.41
C THR A 17 21.87 -2.46 -10.09
N ILE A 18 20.62 -2.08 -10.15
CA ILE A 18 19.76 -2.05 -8.98
C ILE A 18 19.76 -3.51 -8.53
N VAL A 19 20.55 -3.82 -7.52
CA VAL A 19 20.45 -5.08 -6.79
C VAL A 19 19.12 -4.92 -6.05
N ASN A 20 18.05 -5.47 -6.61
CA ASN A 20 16.84 -5.70 -5.86
C ASN A 20 17.25 -6.61 -4.70
N SER A 21 17.30 -6.05 -3.50
CA SER A 21 17.55 -6.82 -2.31
C SER A 21 16.39 -7.80 -2.19
N GLN A 22 16.67 -9.09 -2.43
CA GLN A 22 15.74 -10.13 -2.01
C GLN A 22 15.56 -9.98 -0.51
N CYS A 23 14.30 -10.05 -0.04
CA CYS A 23 14.03 -10.00 1.38
C CYS A 23 14.72 -11.14 2.12
N THR A 24 14.95 -10.93 3.41
CA THR A 24 15.60 -11.91 4.29
C THR A 24 14.54 -12.65 5.09
N ILE A 25 14.48 -13.96 4.95
CA ILE A 25 13.55 -14.82 5.70
C ILE A 25 14.05 -14.99 7.14
N ASP A 26 13.18 -14.73 8.10
CA ASP A 26 13.41 -15.04 9.52
C ASP A 26 12.99 -16.48 9.85
N TYR A 27 13.90 -17.42 9.73
CA TYR A 27 13.68 -18.84 10.07
C TYR A 27 13.51 -19.13 11.57
N SER A 28 13.58 -18.11 12.44
CA SER A 28 13.31 -18.30 13.87
C SER A 28 11.81 -18.45 14.16
N GLN A 29 10.96 -18.03 13.23
CA GLN A 29 9.50 -18.19 13.30
C GLN A 29 9.13 -19.61 12.89
N THR A 30 8.38 -20.32 13.76
CA THR A 30 8.06 -21.75 13.56
C THR A 30 6.57 -22.04 13.50
N GLN A 31 5.73 -21.04 13.73
CA GLN A 31 4.28 -21.19 13.65
C GLN A 31 3.77 -20.51 12.38
N PRO A 32 2.73 -21.05 11.73
CA PRO A 32 2.08 -20.35 10.62
C PRO A 32 1.65 -18.95 11.04
N GLY A 33 1.96 -17.97 10.18
CA GLY A 33 1.68 -16.55 10.45
C GLY A 33 2.57 -15.62 9.65
N ILE A 34 2.43 -14.32 9.92
CA ILE A 34 3.17 -13.23 9.28
C ILE A 34 3.99 -12.52 10.35
N TYR A 35 5.25 -12.22 10.04
CA TYR A 35 6.22 -11.69 11.00
C TYR A 35 7.11 -10.61 10.40
N PRO A 36 7.35 -9.48 11.09
CA PRO A 36 6.72 -9.14 12.37
C PRO A 36 5.24 -8.74 12.21
N ASN A 37 4.44 -8.97 13.25
CA ASN A 37 3.08 -8.50 13.33
C ASN A 37 2.85 -7.82 14.70
N PRO A 38 2.52 -6.49 14.76
CA PRO A 38 2.33 -5.59 13.62
C PRO A 38 3.63 -5.35 12.84
N ILE A 39 3.48 -4.84 11.61
CA ILE A 39 4.62 -4.38 10.80
C ILE A 39 5.31 -3.22 11.53
N PRO A 40 6.66 -3.08 11.46
CA PRO A 40 7.36 -1.98 12.08
C PRO A 40 6.83 -0.60 11.62
N THR A 41 6.68 0.32 12.57
CA THR A 41 6.21 1.67 12.29
C THR A 41 7.14 2.39 11.32
N GLY A 42 6.59 2.92 10.23
CA GLY A 42 7.27 3.82 9.31
C GLY A 42 7.11 5.29 9.72
N TYR A 43 7.86 6.15 9.06
CA TYR A 43 7.76 7.60 9.24
C TYR A 43 7.55 8.28 7.89
N ALA A 44 6.53 9.12 7.80
CA ALA A 44 6.24 9.86 6.59
C ALA A 44 7.47 10.66 6.12
N GLY A 45 7.82 10.57 4.82
CA GLY A 45 8.98 11.24 4.25
C GLY A 45 10.34 10.60 4.53
N GLN A 46 10.39 9.50 5.25
CA GLN A 46 11.63 8.77 5.48
C GLN A 46 11.63 7.46 4.69
N ALA A 47 12.83 7.04 4.29
CA ALA A 47 12.98 5.77 3.62
C ALA A 47 12.54 4.64 4.55
N TYR A 48 11.66 3.80 4.06
CA TYR A 48 11.14 2.60 4.70
C TYR A 48 11.67 1.38 3.95
N ASN A 49 12.12 0.36 4.66
CA ASN A 49 12.61 -0.87 4.06
C ASN A 49 12.57 -1.98 5.11
N GLU A 50 11.52 -2.80 5.06
CA GLU A 50 11.26 -3.85 6.05
C GLU A 50 10.97 -5.17 5.35
N ASP A 51 11.59 -6.23 5.87
CA ASP A 51 11.37 -7.59 5.43
C ASP A 51 10.27 -8.24 6.29
N ILE A 52 9.25 -8.78 5.63
CA ILE A 52 8.13 -9.46 6.28
C ILE A 52 8.18 -10.92 5.90
N THR A 53 8.47 -11.78 6.86
CA THR A 53 8.47 -13.23 6.70
C THR A 53 7.07 -13.78 6.91
N PHE A 54 6.64 -14.70 6.08
CA PHE A 54 5.45 -15.49 6.32
C PHE A 54 5.79 -16.97 6.40
N VAL A 55 5.11 -17.66 7.33
CA VAL A 55 5.18 -19.12 7.51
C VAL A 55 3.83 -19.67 7.11
N MET A 56 3.79 -20.40 6.01
CA MET A 56 2.56 -20.93 5.44
C MET A 56 2.10 -22.18 6.21
N PRO A 57 0.79 -22.34 6.46
CA PRO A 57 0.26 -23.60 6.95
C PRO A 57 0.35 -24.70 5.89
N LEU A 58 0.54 -25.94 6.31
CA LEU A 58 0.56 -27.10 5.40
C LEU A 58 -0.85 -27.55 5.02
N ASP A 59 -1.81 -27.31 5.89
CA ASP A 59 -3.21 -27.69 5.71
C ASP A 59 -4.14 -26.67 6.37
N THR A 60 -5.39 -26.68 5.95
CA THR A 60 -6.47 -25.91 6.56
C THR A 60 -7.78 -26.70 6.46
N MET A 61 -8.55 -26.78 7.56
CA MET A 61 -9.89 -27.42 7.61
C MET A 61 -9.96 -28.81 6.95
N GLY A 62 -8.84 -29.56 6.95
CA GLY A 62 -8.76 -30.89 6.35
C GLY A 62 -8.41 -30.90 4.84
N ALA A 63 -8.11 -29.77 4.28
CA ALA A 63 -7.55 -29.63 2.92
C ALA A 63 -6.03 -29.37 3.01
N THR A 64 -5.27 -30.01 2.11
CA THR A 64 -3.82 -29.82 2.00
C THR A 64 -3.54 -28.67 1.04
N ILE A 65 -2.76 -27.69 1.49
CA ILE A 65 -2.39 -26.52 0.67
C ILE A 65 -1.25 -26.92 -0.25
N GLN A 66 -1.39 -26.65 -1.56
CA GLN A 66 -0.41 -26.98 -2.59
C GLN A 66 0.31 -25.75 -3.12
N ASN A 67 -0.35 -24.61 -3.16
CA ASN A 67 0.21 -23.36 -3.63
C ASN A 67 -0.33 -22.18 -2.85
N PHE A 68 0.49 -21.16 -2.72
CA PHE A 68 0.17 -19.81 -2.25
C PHE A 68 0.71 -18.84 -3.28
N GLU A 69 -0.15 -18.04 -3.89
CA GLU A 69 0.25 -16.95 -4.77
C GLU A 69 -0.10 -15.62 -4.12
N ILE A 70 0.89 -14.75 -3.87
CA ILE A 70 0.63 -13.39 -3.39
C ILE A 70 0.29 -12.52 -4.60
N VAL A 71 -0.97 -12.12 -4.71
CA VAL A 71 -1.48 -11.29 -5.81
C VAL A 71 -1.22 -9.82 -5.55
N SER A 72 -1.57 -9.34 -4.34
CA SER A 72 -1.41 -7.93 -4.00
C SER A 72 -1.15 -7.71 -2.52
N VAL A 73 -0.51 -6.55 -2.24
CA VAL A 73 -0.33 -5.99 -0.89
C VAL A 73 -0.75 -4.53 -0.96
N GLY A 74 -1.84 -4.18 -0.27
CA GLY A 74 -2.48 -2.86 -0.30
C GLY A 74 -1.75 -1.82 0.55
N LEU A 75 -0.58 -1.39 0.11
CA LEU A 75 0.29 -0.48 0.86
C LEU A 75 -0.13 0.99 0.71
N PRO A 76 0.14 1.82 1.72
CA PRO A 76 -0.03 3.27 1.61
C PRO A 76 0.86 3.88 0.54
N VAL A 77 0.41 5.01 0.00
CA VAL A 77 1.09 5.74 -1.09
C VAL A 77 2.54 6.03 -0.75
N GLY A 78 3.43 5.76 -1.72
CA GLY A 78 4.88 5.92 -1.58
C GLY A 78 5.60 4.65 -1.15
N LEU A 79 4.87 3.59 -0.78
CA LEU A 79 5.43 2.27 -0.52
C LEU A 79 5.15 1.33 -1.70
N SER A 80 6.05 0.39 -1.87
CA SER A 80 5.99 -0.71 -2.84
C SER A 80 6.44 -2.00 -2.18
N TRP A 81 6.18 -3.12 -2.83
CA TRP A 81 6.61 -4.42 -2.32
C TRP A 81 7.21 -5.30 -3.41
N ILE A 82 7.99 -6.27 -2.99
CA ILE A 82 8.52 -7.32 -3.84
C ILE A 82 8.64 -8.61 -3.01
N CYS A 83 8.35 -9.75 -3.60
CA CYS A 83 8.54 -11.05 -2.96
C CYS A 83 9.91 -11.64 -3.29
N ASP A 84 10.42 -12.56 -2.46
CA ASP A 84 11.65 -13.30 -2.71
C ASP A 84 11.55 -14.23 -3.93
N ASN A 85 10.35 -14.73 -4.24
CA ASN A 85 10.06 -15.61 -5.38
C ASN A 85 9.43 -14.87 -6.57
N SER A 86 9.81 -13.62 -6.81
CA SER A 86 9.26 -12.78 -7.89
C SER A 86 9.45 -13.36 -9.28
N ALA A 87 10.54 -14.11 -9.51
CA ALA A 87 10.78 -14.79 -10.77
C ALA A 87 9.74 -15.90 -11.08
N ASN A 88 9.02 -16.39 -10.07
CA ASN A 88 7.96 -17.37 -10.17
C ASN A 88 6.57 -16.76 -9.86
N GLY A 89 6.40 -15.44 -10.04
CA GLY A 89 5.14 -14.76 -9.82
C GLY A 89 4.66 -14.77 -8.35
N CYS A 90 5.58 -14.80 -7.40
CA CYS A 90 5.25 -14.89 -5.96
C CYS A 90 4.44 -16.14 -5.57
N ASN A 91 4.68 -17.25 -6.25
CA ASN A 91 4.07 -18.56 -5.99
C ASN A 91 4.94 -19.39 -5.05
N TYR A 92 4.32 -20.03 -4.05
CA TYR A 92 4.98 -20.79 -3.00
C TYR A 92 4.26 -22.12 -2.76
N ASN A 93 5.02 -23.23 -2.72
CA ASN A 93 4.48 -24.52 -2.36
C ASN A 93 4.85 -24.88 -0.91
N PRO A 94 3.92 -24.78 0.08
CA PRO A 94 4.22 -25.04 1.48
C PRO A 94 4.59 -26.49 1.77
N GLN A 95 4.26 -27.43 0.87
CA GLN A 95 4.66 -28.84 1.02
C GLN A 95 6.16 -29.06 0.76
N THR A 96 6.81 -28.11 0.09
CA THR A 96 8.26 -28.15 -0.19
C THR A 96 9.04 -27.20 0.70
N ASP A 97 8.53 -25.97 0.92
CA ASP A 97 9.08 -24.97 1.81
C ASP A 97 7.94 -24.11 2.36
N GLN A 98 7.83 -24.04 3.68
CA GLN A 98 6.78 -23.26 4.35
C GLN A 98 7.10 -21.77 4.46
N TYR A 99 8.31 -21.36 4.10
CA TYR A 99 8.77 -20.00 4.28
C TYR A 99 8.73 -19.20 2.99
N GLY A 100 8.42 -17.92 3.13
CA GLY A 100 8.58 -16.92 2.12
C GLY A 100 8.71 -15.55 2.76
N CYS A 101 9.07 -14.55 1.98
CA CYS A 101 9.07 -13.18 2.45
C CYS A 101 8.68 -12.18 1.37
N ILE A 102 8.20 -11.04 1.83
CA ILE A 102 8.09 -9.81 1.04
C ILE A 102 8.96 -8.73 1.65
N ASN A 103 9.58 -7.92 0.82
CA ASN A 103 10.21 -6.68 1.24
C ASN A 103 9.25 -5.54 0.91
N VAL A 104 8.90 -4.76 1.92
CA VAL A 104 8.14 -3.51 1.78
C VAL A 104 9.11 -2.35 1.83
N TYR A 105 9.15 -1.55 0.77
CA TYR A 105 10.15 -0.49 0.62
C TYR A 105 9.54 0.77 -0.01
N GLY A 106 10.22 1.89 0.15
CA GLY A 106 9.84 3.16 -0.43
C GLY A 106 9.92 4.31 0.55
N THR A 107 9.12 5.34 0.31
CA THR A 107 8.99 6.49 1.21
C THR A 107 7.50 6.79 1.37
N PRO A 108 6.89 6.41 2.51
CA PRO A 108 5.46 6.63 2.71
C PRO A 108 5.15 8.12 2.72
N LEU A 109 4.09 8.52 2.04
CA LEU A 109 3.75 9.93 1.83
C LEU A 109 2.76 10.48 2.86
N VAL A 110 1.90 9.69 3.43
CA VAL A 110 0.82 10.13 4.30
C VAL A 110 0.92 9.44 5.64
N PRO A 111 0.96 10.17 6.77
CA PRO A 111 0.85 9.57 8.09
C PRO A 111 -0.54 8.98 8.31
N GLY A 112 -0.63 7.88 9.04
CA GLY A 112 -1.89 7.22 9.36
C GLY A 112 -1.69 5.81 9.91
N GLN A 113 -2.79 5.22 10.33
CA GLN A 113 -2.88 3.79 10.60
C GLN A 113 -3.54 3.13 9.39
N TYR A 114 -2.90 2.09 8.87
CA TYR A 114 -3.31 1.41 7.66
C TYR A 114 -3.53 -0.07 7.95
N ASP A 115 -4.70 -0.56 7.58
CA ASP A 115 -4.97 -1.99 7.46
C ASP A 115 -4.46 -2.41 6.07
N VAL A 116 -3.27 -3.00 6.03
CA VAL A 116 -2.65 -3.47 4.79
C VAL A 116 -3.29 -4.78 4.39
N GLU A 117 -4.18 -4.72 3.42
CA GLU A 117 -4.84 -5.90 2.86
C GLU A 117 -3.86 -6.68 1.98
N VAL A 118 -3.71 -7.98 2.25
CA VAL A 118 -2.94 -8.91 1.43
C VAL A 118 -3.87 -9.91 0.78
N SER A 119 -3.94 -9.88 -0.54
CA SER A 119 -4.72 -10.84 -1.32
C SER A 119 -3.83 -11.97 -1.81
N VAL A 120 -4.25 -13.20 -1.56
CA VAL A 120 -3.55 -14.41 -2.01
C VAL A 120 -4.53 -15.35 -2.69
N LEU A 121 -4.02 -16.11 -3.66
CA LEU A 121 -4.71 -17.26 -4.24
C LEU A 121 -4.10 -18.54 -3.68
N VAL A 122 -4.94 -19.47 -3.27
CA VAL A 122 -4.50 -20.69 -2.61
C VAL A 122 -5.03 -21.90 -3.37
N ASP A 123 -4.13 -22.80 -3.78
CA ASP A 123 -4.53 -24.08 -4.33
C ASP A 123 -4.52 -25.14 -3.22
N VAL A 124 -5.60 -25.88 -3.11
CA VAL A 124 -5.75 -26.90 -2.08
C VAL A 124 -6.20 -28.26 -2.66
N VAL A 125 -5.92 -29.32 -1.92
CA VAL A 125 -6.46 -30.65 -2.19
C VAL A 125 -7.37 -31.05 -1.05
N ALA A 126 -8.66 -31.17 -1.30
CA ALA A 126 -9.67 -31.61 -0.34
C ALA A 126 -10.35 -32.88 -0.83
N SER A 127 -10.42 -33.92 0.01
CA SER A 127 -11.04 -35.21 -0.33
C SER A 127 -10.55 -35.80 -1.66
N GLY A 128 -9.28 -35.53 -2.04
CA GLY A 128 -8.67 -36.01 -3.28
C GLY A 128 -9.05 -35.23 -4.53
N GLN A 129 -9.70 -34.07 -4.37
CA GLN A 129 -10.01 -33.14 -5.46
C GLN A 129 -9.09 -31.92 -5.35
N ASN A 130 -8.60 -31.42 -6.47
CA ASN A 130 -7.89 -30.15 -6.56
C ASN A 130 -8.93 -29.02 -6.61
N ILE A 131 -8.68 -27.99 -5.85
CA ILE A 131 -9.42 -26.72 -5.86
C ILE A 131 -8.36 -25.65 -6.02
N ASP A 132 -8.37 -24.99 -7.16
CA ASP A 132 -7.32 -24.04 -7.53
C ASP A 132 -7.83 -22.61 -7.37
N ASN A 133 -6.91 -21.66 -7.09
CA ASN A 133 -7.16 -20.21 -7.03
C ASN A 133 -8.22 -19.77 -6.00
N VAL A 134 -8.30 -20.42 -4.85
CA VAL A 134 -9.20 -19.99 -3.75
C VAL A 134 -8.72 -18.64 -3.22
N PRO A 135 -9.49 -17.56 -3.36
CA PRO A 135 -9.06 -16.25 -2.88
C PRO A 135 -9.13 -16.20 -1.35
N VAL A 136 -8.06 -15.74 -0.75
CA VAL A 136 -7.96 -15.49 0.69
C VAL A 136 -7.41 -14.09 0.90
N VAL A 137 -8.04 -13.33 1.78
CA VAL A 137 -7.62 -11.98 2.15
C VAL A 137 -7.32 -11.96 3.64
N PHE A 138 -6.26 -11.29 4.01
CA PHE A 138 -5.92 -11.02 5.41
C PHE A 138 -5.27 -9.64 5.54
N ASP A 139 -5.37 -9.06 6.74
CA ASP A 139 -4.92 -7.72 7.02
C ASP A 139 -3.65 -7.73 7.89
N MET A 140 -2.81 -6.73 7.68
CA MET A 140 -1.65 -6.45 8.53
C MET A 140 -1.69 -4.98 8.95
N ASP A 141 -1.46 -4.72 10.23
CA ASP A 141 -1.40 -3.35 10.74
C ASP A 141 -0.06 -2.68 10.39
N LEU A 142 -0.11 -1.55 9.69
CA LEU A 142 1.02 -0.66 9.44
C LEU A 142 0.73 0.73 9.96
N ASN A 143 1.54 1.21 10.90
CA ASN A 143 1.49 2.59 11.35
C ASN A 143 2.56 3.42 10.64
N ILE A 144 2.16 4.54 10.06
CA ILE A 144 3.05 5.58 9.52
C ILE A 144 2.90 6.82 10.39
N ASP A 145 3.91 7.05 11.22
CA ASP A 145 3.95 8.24 12.07
C ASP A 145 4.42 9.47 11.28
N ASN A 146 4.17 10.64 11.84
CA ASN A 146 4.88 11.84 11.39
C ASN A 146 6.39 11.63 11.52
N ALA A 147 7.18 12.25 10.65
CA ALA A 147 8.63 12.15 10.70
C ALA A 147 9.14 12.41 12.12
N ALA A 148 10.00 11.51 12.62
CA ALA A 148 10.60 11.68 13.94
C ALA A 148 11.42 12.99 13.97
N ILE A 149 10.99 13.91 14.83
CA ILE A 149 11.46 15.28 14.77
C ILE A 149 12.59 15.49 15.80
N GLY A 150 13.82 15.51 15.30
CA GLY A 150 14.95 16.15 15.98
C GLY A 150 15.14 17.57 15.45
N ASN A 151 15.89 18.41 16.14
CA ASN A 151 16.21 19.72 15.61
C ASN A 151 17.51 19.71 14.81
N SER A 152 17.39 19.74 13.50
CA SER A 152 18.50 20.00 12.56
C SER A 152 18.25 21.26 11.71
N GLY A 153 17.04 21.82 11.78
CA GLY A 153 16.57 22.91 10.93
C GLY A 153 16.96 24.30 11.40
N PHE A 154 17.12 24.47 12.71
CA PHE A 154 17.43 25.79 13.26
C PHE A 154 18.23 25.70 14.58
N THR A 155 18.75 26.84 15.01
CA THR A 155 19.28 27.04 16.35
C THR A 155 18.57 28.19 17.02
N SER A 156 18.34 28.09 18.34
CA SER A 156 17.76 29.15 19.18
C SER A 156 18.79 29.66 20.19
N SER A 157 18.91 30.98 20.34
CA SER A 157 19.88 31.58 21.26
C SER A 157 19.33 32.87 21.87
N PRO A 158 19.25 32.95 23.22
CA PRO A 158 19.37 31.85 24.18
C PRO A 158 18.15 30.90 24.08
N TYR A 159 18.31 29.61 24.39
CA TYR A 159 17.21 28.64 24.40
C TYR A 159 16.50 28.55 25.78
N MET A 160 17.08 29.20 26.80
CA MET A 160 16.50 29.33 28.17
C MET A 160 16.91 30.63 28.82
N GLY A 161 16.04 31.12 29.69
CA GLY A 161 16.27 32.35 30.47
C GLY A 161 15.05 32.78 31.27
N CYS A 162 15.15 33.93 31.95
CA CYS A 162 14.02 34.54 32.68
C CYS A 162 13.22 35.46 31.76
N TYR A 163 11.91 35.58 32.01
CA TYR A 163 11.05 36.49 31.24
C TYR A 163 11.30 37.96 31.60
N PRO A 164 11.14 38.91 30.65
CA PRO A 164 10.90 38.71 29.25
C PRO A 164 12.18 38.18 28.56
N LEU A 165 12.09 37.01 27.88
CA LEU A 165 13.21 36.41 27.18
C LEU A 165 13.15 36.76 25.70
N GLN A 166 14.21 37.34 25.16
CA GLN A 166 14.38 37.55 23.73
C GLN A 166 15.23 36.43 23.16
N VAL A 167 14.71 35.78 22.11
CA VAL A 167 15.35 34.63 21.45
C VAL A 167 15.54 34.91 19.97
N ASN A 168 16.76 34.72 19.48
CA ASN A 168 17.08 34.73 18.05
C ASN A 168 17.04 33.30 17.52
N PHE A 169 16.41 33.13 16.37
CA PHE A 169 16.39 31.89 15.64
C PHE A 169 17.26 32.01 14.40
N THR A 170 18.17 31.05 14.21
CA THR A 170 19.03 30.99 13.04
C THR A 170 18.62 29.77 12.21
N ASN A 171 18.25 30.00 10.96
CA ASN A 171 17.93 28.94 10.01
C ASN A 171 19.21 28.22 9.56
N ASN A 172 19.22 26.88 9.68
CA ASN A 172 20.34 26.05 9.27
C ASN A 172 20.19 25.51 7.82
N ASN A 173 19.06 25.78 7.17
CA ASN A 173 18.74 25.34 5.80
C ASN A 173 18.43 26.52 4.90
N PRO A 174 19.38 27.42 4.63
CA PRO A 174 19.15 28.58 3.80
C PRO A 174 18.94 28.19 2.32
N GLY A 175 18.16 29.03 1.59
CA GLY A 175 17.97 28.87 0.15
C GLY A 175 16.89 27.87 -0.25
N LEU A 176 16.04 27.42 0.69
CA LEU A 176 14.83 26.66 0.37
C LEU A 176 13.71 27.58 -0.10
N LEU A 177 12.65 27.02 -0.69
CA LEU A 177 11.59 27.77 -1.38
C LEU A 177 10.62 28.42 -0.41
N VAL A 178 10.22 27.71 0.65
CA VAL A 178 9.25 28.16 1.66
C VAL A 178 9.72 27.77 3.03
N TYR A 179 9.42 28.64 4.01
CA TYR A 179 9.68 28.45 5.43
C TYR A 179 8.38 28.65 6.20
N ASP A 180 8.16 27.85 7.22
CA ASP A 180 7.05 27.97 8.16
C ASP A 180 7.57 27.81 9.58
N TRP A 181 7.40 28.84 10.40
CA TRP A 181 7.81 28.90 11.78
C TRP A 181 6.58 29.12 12.67
N ASP A 182 6.43 28.27 13.67
CA ASP A 182 5.56 28.50 14.82
C ASP A 182 6.43 28.54 16.07
N PHE A 183 6.47 29.68 16.75
CA PHE A 183 7.34 29.88 17.91
C PHE A 183 6.72 29.44 19.24
N GLY A 184 5.51 28.84 19.22
CA GLY A 184 4.80 28.36 20.39
C GLY A 184 4.24 29.48 21.30
N ASN A 185 4.57 30.74 21.01
CA ASN A 185 4.09 31.92 21.75
C ASN A 185 2.90 32.61 21.05
N GLY A 186 2.29 31.97 20.06
CA GLY A 186 1.21 32.49 19.21
C GLY A 186 1.69 33.36 18.06
N GLN A 187 3.00 33.47 17.83
CA GLN A 187 3.60 34.14 16.67
C GLN A 187 4.12 33.11 15.68
N THR A 188 4.00 33.44 14.39
CA THR A 188 4.48 32.63 13.27
C THR A 188 5.34 33.50 12.33
N SER A 189 6.11 32.86 11.45
CA SER A 189 6.86 33.55 10.39
C SER A 189 7.02 32.65 9.16
N SER A 190 7.01 33.27 7.98
CA SER A 190 7.35 32.60 6.70
C SER A 190 8.71 33.06 6.15
N LEU A 191 9.48 33.80 6.93
CA LEU A 191 10.77 34.33 6.50
C LEU A 191 11.87 33.29 6.68
N GLU A 192 12.79 33.22 5.71
CA GLU A 192 14.00 32.41 5.86
C GLU A 192 14.75 32.71 7.16
N ASN A 193 14.89 33.97 7.50
CA ASN A 193 15.48 34.46 8.75
C ASN A 193 14.40 35.22 9.52
N PRO A 194 13.76 34.58 10.52
CA PRO A 194 12.69 35.23 11.25
C PRO A 194 13.21 36.30 12.21
N PRO A 195 12.35 37.30 12.58
CA PRO A 195 12.73 38.31 13.55
C PRO A 195 12.86 37.69 14.95
N THR A 196 13.64 38.35 15.82
CA THR A 196 13.75 38.00 17.24
C THR A 196 12.37 37.85 17.89
N GLN A 197 12.15 36.76 18.60
CA GLN A 197 10.91 36.49 19.32
C GLN A 197 11.06 36.91 20.81
N THR A 198 9.96 37.36 21.39
CA THR A 198 9.92 37.74 22.82
C THR A 198 8.91 36.86 23.54
N TYR A 199 9.36 36.21 24.59
CA TYR A 199 8.54 35.40 25.48
C TYR A 199 8.30 36.12 26.81
N ASN A 200 7.07 36.56 27.02
CA ASN A 200 6.69 37.45 28.14
C ASN A 200 6.14 36.71 29.36
N GLN A 201 6.01 35.41 29.30
CA GLN A 201 5.49 34.57 30.40
C GLN A 201 6.43 33.39 30.64
N PRO A 202 6.50 32.90 31.89
CA PRO A 202 7.19 31.63 32.15
C PRO A 202 6.47 30.48 31.48
N GLY A 203 7.23 29.47 30.99
CA GLY A 203 6.69 28.28 30.38
C GLY A 203 7.70 27.62 29.42
N ASP A 204 7.35 26.45 28.96
CA ASP A 204 8.04 25.75 27.89
C ASP A 204 7.27 26.01 26.59
N TYR A 205 7.96 26.52 25.59
CA TYR A 205 7.40 26.89 24.29
C TYR A 205 7.98 25.97 23.22
N VAL A 206 7.13 25.18 22.63
CA VAL A 206 7.51 24.29 21.52
C VAL A 206 7.57 25.11 20.24
N VAL A 207 8.76 25.13 19.64
CA VAL A 207 8.99 25.79 18.36
C VAL A 207 8.98 24.74 17.25
N ASN A 208 8.12 24.94 16.26
CA ASN A 208 8.03 24.12 15.07
C ASN A 208 8.61 24.89 13.89
N TYR A 209 9.42 24.20 13.11
CA TYR A 209 10.00 24.72 11.88
C TYR A 209 9.79 23.72 10.75
N THR A 210 9.34 24.23 9.60
CA THR A 210 9.19 23.42 8.38
C THR A 210 9.71 24.22 7.20
N ALA A 211 10.49 23.56 6.32
CA ALA A 211 11.02 24.19 5.12
C ALA A 211 10.89 23.25 3.89
N TYR A 212 10.51 23.83 2.74
CA TYR A 212 10.23 23.08 1.52
C TYR A 212 11.20 23.51 0.39
N ALA A 213 11.76 22.51 -0.28
CA ALA A 213 12.54 22.70 -1.50
C ALA A 213 11.68 22.75 -2.77
N ASN A 214 10.48 22.17 -2.72
CA ASN A 214 9.52 22.08 -3.81
C ASN A 214 8.10 22.12 -3.23
N LEU A 215 7.16 22.72 -3.96
CA LEU A 215 5.74 22.76 -3.61
C LEU A 215 4.85 22.02 -4.63
N ASP A 216 5.45 21.26 -5.54
CA ASP A 216 4.66 20.45 -6.49
C ASP A 216 3.90 19.39 -5.69
N THR A 217 2.58 19.43 -5.75
CA THR A 217 1.73 18.44 -5.08
C THR A 217 1.74 17.12 -5.85
N VAL A 218 1.61 16.03 -5.12
CA VAL A 218 1.39 14.70 -5.71
C VAL A 218 -0.10 14.40 -5.65
N ASP A 219 -0.67 14.07 -6.80
CA ASP A 219 -2.05 13.62 -6.91
C ASP A 219 -2.14 12.15 -6.46
N VAL A 220 -2.99 11.89 -5.48
CA VAL A 220 -3.21 10.56 -4.92
C VAL A 220 -4.65 10.16 -5.19
N TYR A 221 -4.82 9.05 -5.90
CA TYR A 221 -6.10 8.42 -6.17
C TYR A 221 -6.16 7.07 -5.49
N THR A 222 -7.28 6.77 -4.82
CA THR A 222 -7.48 5.48 -4.15
C THR A 222 -8.86 4.94 -4.50
N LEU A 223 -8.92 3.74 -5.04
CA LEU A 223 -10.17 2.98 -5.17
C LEU A 223 -10.53 2.44 -3.78
N THR A 224 -11.67 2.84 -3.25
CA THR A 224 -12.10 2.51 -1.87
C THR A 224 -13.27 1.53 -1.83
N ASP A 225 -14.11 1.54 -2.86
CA ASP A 225 -15.27 0.66 -2.89
C ASP A 225 -15.57 0.20 -4.32
N VAL A 226 -15.95 -1.04 -4.45
CA VAL A 226 -16.48 -1.64 -5.68
C VAL A 226 -17.82 -2.28 -5.35
N THR A 227 -18.83 -2.00 -6.17
CA THR A 227 -20.15 -2.64 -6.06
C THR A 227 -20.54 -3.23 -7.40
N ILE A 228 -20.84 -4.52 -7.44
CA ILE A 228 -21.51 -5.19 -8.57
C ILE A 228 -23.01 -5.11 -8.29
N HIS A 229 -23.74 -4.28 -9.04
CA HIS A 229 -25.16 -4.03 -8.82
C HIS A 229 -26.05 -5.15 -9.36
N SER A 230 -25.69 -5.67 -10.51
CA SER A 230 -26.44 -6.72 -11.20
C SER A 230 -25.57 -7.43 -12.21
N ILE A 231 -25.84 -8.71 -12.34
CA ILE A 231 -25.32 -9.55 -13.42
C ILE A 231 -26.52 -10.13 -14.15
N THR A 232 -26.53 -9.99 -15.49
CA THR A 232 -27.57 -10.50 -16.36
C THR A 232 -27.02 -11.69 -17.14
N GLY A 233 -27.89 -12.63 -17.54
CA GLY A 233 -27.48 -13.85 -18.23
C GLY A 233 -27.77 -15.11 -17.41
N GLY A 234 -27.44 -16.26 -17.94
CA GLY A 234 -27.50 -17.53 -17.25
C GLY A 234 -26.08 -18.07 -17.11
N TRP A 235 -25.56 -18.03 -15.91
CA TRP A 235 -24.23 -18.46 -15.52
C TRP A 235 -24.37 -19.81 -14.81
N GLY A 236 -24.04 -20.90 -15.46
CA GLY A 236 -24.20 -22.24 -14.93
C GLY A 236 -25.09 -23.12 -15.76
N PRO A 237 -25.30 -24.39 -15.39
CA PRO A 237 -25.80 -24.84 -14.09
C PRO A 237 -24.72 -25.29 -13.15
N GLU A 238 -24.62 -24.68 -12.02
CA GLU A 238 -23.78 -25.11 -10.92
C GLU A 238 -24.48 -26.26 -10.17
N TYR A 239 -23.75 -27.32 -9.89
CA TYR A 239 -24.29 -28.54 -9.32
C TYR A 239 -24.03 -28.62 -7.83
N ILE A 240 -25.06 -28.35 -7.03
CA ILE A 240 -25.02 -28.61 -5.59
C ILE A 240 -25.42 -30.06 -5.34
N PRO A 241 -24.54 -30.94 -4.84
CA PRO A 241 -24.87 -32.32 -4.59
C PRO A 241 -26.08 -32.45 -3.67
N PHE A 242 -27.09 -33.17 -4.13
CA PHE A 242 -28.34 -33.54 -3.43
C PHE A 242 -29.44 -32.51 -3.28
N VAL A 243 -29.28 -31.24 -3.70
CA VAL A 243 -30.31 -30.23 -3.39
C VAL A 243 -30.67 -29.27 -4.52
N TYR A 244 -29.76 -28.75 -5.35
CA TYR A 244 -30.07 -27.65 -6.27
C TYR A 244 -29.15 -27.56 -7.48
N THR A 245 -29.69 -27.05 -8.60
CA THR A 245 -28.93 -26.38 -9.65
C THR A 245 -29.19 -24.88 -9.54
N SER A 246 -28.18 -24.06 -9.31
CA SER A 246 -28.28 -22.61 -9.43
C SER A 246 -27.91 -22.20 -10.87
N ASN A 247 -28.53 -21.13 -11.36
CA ASN A 247 -28.12 -20.44 -12.60
C ASN A 247 -27.67 -19.01 -12.28
N LYS A 248 -27.34 -18.76 -11.02
CA LYS A 248 -26.80 -17.48 -10.60
C LYS A 248 -25.28 -17.55 -10.54
N PRO A 249 -24.57 -16.49 -10.88
CA PRO A 249 -23.12 -16.47 -10.80
C PRO A 249 -22.62 -16.46 -9.36
N ASP A 250 -21.37 -16.82 -9.20
CA ASP A 250 -20.54 -16.62 -8.02
C ASP A 250 -19.61 -15.42 -8.24
N PRO A 251 -20.15 -14.17 -8.20
CA PRO A 251 -19.42 -13.03 -8.68
C PRO A 251 -18.22 -12.68 -7.83
N TYR A 252 -17.14 -12.35 -8.49
CA TYR A 252 -15.99 -11.64 -7.97
C TYR A 252 -15.46 -10.65 -9.01
N PHE A 253 -14.52 -9.83 -8.62
CA PHE A 253 -13.85 -8.93 -9.56
C PHE A 253 -12.33 -8.96 -9.37
N ILE A 254 -11.65 -8.60 -10.43
CA ILE A 254 -10.21 -8.35 -10.41
C ILE A 254 -9.94 -6.93 -10.88
N VAL A 255 -8.83 -6.37 -10.41
CA VAL A 255 -8.31 -5.10 -10.91
C VAL A 255 -6.98 -5.34 -11.57
N LYS A 256 -6.83 -4.81 -12.78
CA LYS A 256 -5.59 -4.85 -13.54
C LYS A 256 -5.03 -3.45 -13.71
N GLU A 257 -3.71 -3.32 -13.56
CA GLU A 257 -2.94 -2.12 -13.91
C GLU A 257 -2.07 -2.43 -15.13
N ASN A 258 -2.25 -1.66 -16.20
CA ASN A 258 -1.53 -1.88 -17.47
C ASN A 258 -1.60 -3.35 -17.96
N GLY A 259 -2.77 -3.98 -17.75
CA GLY A 259 -3.03 -5.38 -18.11
C GLY A 259 -2.50 -6.43 -17.12
N ASN A 260 -1.81 -6.04 -16.06
CA ASN A 260 -1.32 -6.96 -15.02
C ASN A 260 -2.31 -6.98 -13.84
N LEU A 261 -2.58 -8.16 -13.31
CA LEU A 261 -3.41 -8.34 -12.12
C LEU A 261 -2.72 -7.67 -10.92
N ILE A 262 -3.48 -6.80 -10.21
CA ILE A 262 -3.03 -6.14 -8.99
C ILE A 262 -3.96 -6.39 -7.80
N TYR A 263 -5.18 -6.88 -8.03
CA TYR A 263 -6.13 -7.19 -6.97
C TYR A 263 -7.18 -8.19 -7.45
N GLN A 264 -7.59 -9.10 -6.56
CA GLN A 264 -8.72 -10.00 -6.76
C GLN A 264 -9.56 -10.03 -5.48
N SER A 265 -10.88 -9.83 -5.63
CA SER A 265 -11.79 -9.92 -4.49
C SER A 265 -12.13 -11.37 -4.14
N SER A 266 -12.68 -11.58 -2.94
CA SER A 266 -13.43 -12.81 -2.65
C SER A 266 -14.67 -12.90 -3.55
N PHE A 267 -15.11 -14.12 -3.86
CA PHE A 267 -16.36 -14.35 -4.57
C PHE A 267 -17.55 -14.48 -3.59
N ILE A 268 -18.76 -14.33 -4.09
CA ILE A 268 -19.99 -14.47 -3.34
C ILE A 268 -20.84 -15.52 -4.03
N LEU A 269 -21.22 -16.58 -3.29
CA LEU A 269 -21.95 -17.72 -3.83
C LEU A 269 -23.36 -17.35 -4.30
N ASN A 270 -23.72 -17.74 -5.54
CA ASN A 270 -25.07 -17.76 -6.09
C ASN A 270 -25.83 -16.42 -5.99
N ASP A 271 -25.19 -15.31 -6.32
CA ASP A 271 -25.78 -13.99 -6.16
C ASP A 271 -25.59 -13.08 -7.39
N ASN A 272 -26.69 -12.56 -7.91
CA ASN A 272 -26.68 -11.61 -9.02
C ASN A 272 -26.39 -10.16 -8.61
N GLY A 273 -26.22 -9.92 -7.31
CA GLY A 273 -26.03 -8.58 -6.74
C GLY A 273 -27.29 -7.98 -6.10
N PRO A 274 -27.20 -6.81 -5.42
CA PRO A 274 -25.99 -6.00 -5.32
C PRO A 274 -24.99 -6.54 -4.29
N ASN A 275 -23.75 -6.63 -4.67
CA ASN A 275 -22.63 -7.07 -3.83
C ASN A 275 -21.56 -5.97 -3.75
N SER A 276 -21.04 -5.69 -2.55
CA SER A 276 -20.08 -4.61 -2.34
C SER A 276 -18.87 -5.08 -1.57
N TRP A 277 -17.70 -4.59 -1.99
CA TRP A 277 -16.42 -4.82 -1.35
C TRP A 277 -15.79 -3.47 -1.02
N GLN A 278 -15.24 -3.35 0.20
CA GLN A 278 -14.33 -2.27 0.56
C GLN A 278 -12.93 -2.69 0.18
N VAL A 279 -12.22 -1.81 -0.47
CA VAL A 279 -10.85 -2.04 -0.94
C VAL A 279 -9.98 -0.81 -0.64
N ASN A 280 -8.68 -0.95 -0.77
CA ASN A 280 -7.76 0.17 -0.60
C ASN A 280 -6.64 0.07 -1.65
N ILE A 281 -7.00 0.38 -2.90
CA ILE A 281 -6.09 0.22 -4.03
C ILE A 281 -5.63 1.59 -4.51
N ASN A 282 -4.32 1.86 -4.40
CA ASN A 282 -3.74 3.08 -4.93
C ASN A 282 -3.67 3.03 -6.45
N LEU A 283 -4.11 4.11 -7.10
CA LEU A 283 -4.12 4.25 -8.54
C LEU A 283 -3.08 5.30 -8.96
N HIS A 284 -2.14 4.92 -9.82
CA HIS A 284 -1.09 5.81 -10.33
C HIS A 284 -1.60 6.57 -11.55
N PRO A 285 -1.50 7.91 -11.60
CA PRO A 285 -2.07 8.72 -12.68
C PRO A 285 -1.58 8.38 -14.10
N ASP A 286 -0.38 7.80 -14.22
CA ASP A 286 0.23 7.43 -15.50
C ASP A 286 -0.10 6.00 -15.96
N SER A 287 -0.97 5.29 -15.24
CA SER A 287 -1.36 3.92 -15.52
C SER A 287 -2.79 3.82 -16.04
N THR A 288 -3.09 2.71 -16.70
CA THR A 288 -4.45 2.33 -17.13
C THR A 288 -4.99 1.24 -16.23
N TYR A 289 -6.29 1.32 -15.88
CA TYR A 289 -6.92 0.37 -14.98
C TYR A 289 -8.16 -0.24 -15.60
N GLU A 290 -8.29 -1.55 -15.40
CA GLU A 290 -9.44 -2.34 -15.81
C GLU A 290 -9.99 -3.07 -14.58
N LEU A 291 -11.30 -2.99 -14.37
CA LEU A 291 -12.05 -3.81 -13.43
C LEU A 291 -12.79 -4.86 -14.23
N GLU A 292 -12.42 -6.12 -14.07
CA GLU A 292 -13.09 -7.24 -14.69
C GLU A 292 -13.99 -7.95 -13.69
N VAL A 293 -15.21 -8.30 -14.12
CA VAL A 293 -16.15 -9.09 -13.35
C VAL A 293 -16.13 -10.52 -13.89
N TRP A 294 -16.10 -11.47 -12.98
CA TRP A 294 -15.97 -12.89 -13.26
C TRP A 294 -17.00 -13.69 -12.46
N ASP A 295 -17.33 -14.88 -12.94
CA ASP A 295 -18.08 -15.93 -12.27
C ASP A 295 -17.11 -17.02 -11.85
N ALA A 296 -17.10 -17.36 -10.56
CA ALA A 296 -16.19 -18.36 -10.02
C ALA A 296 -16.77 -19.76 -10.17
N ASP A 297 -16.18 -20.58 -11.02
CA ASP A 297 -16.58 -22.00 -11.23
C ASP A 297 -15.77 -22.95 -10.32
N GLN A 298 -15.46 -22.54 -9.13
CA GLN A 298 -14.66 -23.33 -8.21
C GLN A 298 -15.53 -24.06 -7.19
N THR A 299 -15.09 -25.25 -6.79
CA THR A 299 -15.71 -25.95 -5.66
C THR A 299 -15.53 -25.11 -4.40
N ALA A 300 -16.60 -24.55 -3.89
CA ALA A 300 -16.58 -23.63 -2.77
C ALA A 300 -17.46 -24.10 -1.61
N ALA A 301 -17.12 -23.63 -0.41
CA ALA A 301 -17.96 -23.74 0.77
C ALA A 301 -18.09 -22.39 1.43
N SER A 302 -19.30 -21.86 1.55
CA SER A 302 -19.59 -20.66 2.34
C SER A 302 -20.63 -20.99 3.41
N GLY A 303 -20.23 -20.92 4.67
CA GLY A 303 -21.09 -21.27 5.80
C GLY A 303 -21.49 -22.75 5.79
N ASN A 304 -22.79 -23.04 5.59
CA ASN A 304 -23.33 -24.39 5.51
C ASN A 304 -23.63 -24.86 4.07
N GLN A 305 -23.23 -24.10 3.07
CA GLN A 305 -23.44 -24.43 1.66
C GLN A 305 -22.14 -25.00 1.07
N TRP A 306 -22.29 -26.11 0.35
CA TRP A 306 -21.23 -26.74 -0.44
C TRP A 306 -21.68 -26.71 -1.88
N GLU A 307 -20.83 -26.21 -2.74
CA GLU A 307 -21.05 -26.21 -4.18
C GLU A 307 -19.93 -26.97 -4.88
N LEU A 308 -20.29 -27.85 -5.80
CA LEU A 308 -19.36 -28.54 -6.68
C LEU A 308 -19.58 -27.95 -8.07
N THR A 309 -18.69 -27.09 -8.49
CA THR A 309 -18.61 -26.55 -9.82
C THR A 309 -17.51 -27.27 -10.62
N PHE A 310 -17.68 -27.37 -11.92
CA PHE A 310 -16.75 -28.03 -12.82
C PHE A 310 -16.51 -27.11 -14.01
N GLY A 311 -15.42 -26.40 -14.02
CA GLY A 311 -15.10 -25.49 -15.11
C GLY A 311 -13.89 -24.63 -14.79
N SER A 312 -13.61 -23.73 -15.68
CA SER A 312 -12.76 -22.57 -15.45
C SER A 312 -13.69 -21.37 -15.25
N ASP A 313 -13.30 -20.43 -14.41
CA ASP A 313 -14.05 -19.21 -14.17
C ASP A 313 -14.46 -18.53 -15.47
N ASP A 314 -15.72 -18.10 -15.53
CA ASP A 314 -16.30 -17.46 -16.70
C ASP A 314 -16.20 -15.94 -16.61
N TYR A 315 -15.62 -15.35 -17.67
CA TYR A 315 -15.53 -13.91 -17.80
C TYR A 315 -16.89 -13.27 -18.12
N ILE A 316 -17.31 -12.29 -17.31
CA ILE A 316 -18.59 -11.57 -17.45
C ILE A 316 -18.43 -10.25 -18.19
N GLY A 317 -17.42 -9.44 -17.81
CA GLY A 317 -17.21 -8.18 -18.49
C GLY A 317 -16.17 -7.27 -17.85
N THR A 318 -15.77 -6.24 -18.60
CA THR A 318 -14.74 -5.26 -18.15
C THR A 318 -15.34 -3.86 -18.08
N HIS A 319 -14.99 -3.14 -17.03
CA HIS A 319 -15.12 -1.69 -16.88
C HIS A 319 -13.74 -1.04 -16.91
N ASN A 320 -13.48 -0.17 -17.91
CA ASN A 320 -12.27 0.64 -17.93
C ASN A 320 -12.42 1.79 -16.93
N MET A 321 -11.60 1.80 -15.89
CA MET A 321 -11.65 2.80 -14.86
C MET A 321 -10.91 4.07 -15.30
N ASN A 322 -11.56 5.20 -15.05
CA ASN A 322 -10.95 6.51 -15.05
C ASN A 322 -10.71 6.92 -13.60
N PHE A 323 -9.89 7.92 -13.33
CA PHE A 323 -9.64 8.42 -11.95
C PHE A 323 -10.84 9.19 -11.36
N VAL A 324 -12.06 8.75 -11.67
CA VAL A 324 -13.33 9.34 -11.21
C VAL A 324 -14.28 8.22 -10.81
N SER A 325 -14.93 8.39 -9.67
CA SER A 325 -15.98 7.46 -9.22
C SER A 325 -17.06 7.28 -10.28
N CYS A 326 -17.50 6.06 -10.43
CA CYS A 326 -18.51 5.66 -11.38
C CYS A 326 -19.74 5.13 -10.64
N SER A 327 -20.94 5.54 -11.05
CA SER A 327 -22.19 5.02 -10.52
C SER A 327 -22.94 4.27 -11.61
N GLN A 328 -23.19 2.96 -11.41
CA GLN A 328 -23.91 2.08 -12.32
C GLN A 328 -23.35 2.09 -13.75
N CYS A 329 -22.04 1.96 -13.87
CA CYS A 329 -21.37 1.85 -15.15
C CYS A 329 -21.48 0.44 -15.71
N SER A 330 -21.44 0.33 -17.04
CA SER A 330 -21.39 -0.98 -17.69
C SER A 330 -20.02 -1.62 -17.51
N ALA A 331 -20.01 -2.88 -17.12
CA ALA A 331 -18.84 -3.76 -17.23
C ALA A 331 -19.16 -4.81 -18.30
N GLY A 332 -18.76 -4.53 -19.53
CA GLY A 332 -19.16 -5.36 -20.69
C GLY A 332 -20.65 -5.21 -21.01
N GLY A 333 -21.30 -6.33 -21.39
CA GLY A 333 -22.75 -6.37 -21.70
C GLY A 333 -23.60 -6.82 -20.52
N ASP A 334 -23.04 -7.58 -19.59
CA ASP A 334 -23.81 -8.40 -18.65
C ASP A 334 -23.68 -7.97 -17.19
N ALA A 335 -22.72 -7.12 -16.83
CA ALA A 335 -22.58 -6.59 -15.48
C ALA A 335 -22.73 -5.07 -15.40
N THR A 336 -23.28 -4.60 -14.26
CA THR A 336 -23.33 -3.20 -13.89
C THR A 336 -22.58 -2.99 -12.59
N VAL A 337 -21.61 -2.08 -12.59
CA VAL A 337 -20.72 -1.83 -11.45
C VAL A 337 -20.73 -0.37 -11.00
N SER A 338 -20.37 -0.13 -9.75
CA SER A 338 -19.97 1.19 -9.25
C SER A 338 -18.58 1.11 -8.63
N THR A 339 -17.82 2.17 -8.80
CA THR A 339 -16.53 2.35 -8.15
C THR A 339 -16.52 3.66 -7.39
N VAL A 340 -15.94 3.67 -6.19
CA VAL A 340 -15.66 4.91 -5.46
C VAL A 340 -14.16 5.14 -5.49
N ILE A 341 -13.77 6.27 -6.07
CA ILE A 341 -12.36 6.69 -6.11
C ILE A 341 -12.26 8.00 -5.37
N THR A 342 -11.45 8.01 -4.32
CA THR A 342 -11.09 9.22 -3.59
C THR A 342 -9.89 9.88 -4.23
N TYR A 343 -9.85 11.21 -4.17
CA TYR A 343 -8.78 12.02 -4.68
C TYR A 343 -8.30 12.98 -3.61
N GLN A 344 -6.99 13.08 -3.45
CA GLN A 344 -6.36 14.09 -2.61
C GLN A 344 -5.06 14.58 -3.24
N GLN A 345 -4.77 15.87 -3.02
CA GLN A 345 -3.44 16.42 -3.31
C GLN A 345 -2.63 16.40 -2.01
N VAL A 346 -1.48 15.77 -2.08
CA VAL A 346 -0.54 15.70 -0.97
C VAL A 346 0.62 16.63 -1.27
N LEU A 347 0.91 17.55 -0.34
CA LEU A 347 2.13 18.36 -0.44
C LEU A 347 3.35 17.44 -0.39
N PRO A 348 4.43 17.79 -1.11
CA PRO A 348 5.67 17.08 -1.00
C PRO A 348 6.19 17.18 0.44
N PHE A 349 7.06 16.23 0.80
CA PHE A 349 7.68 16.30 2.11
C PHE A 349 8.48 17.60 2.27
N PRO A 350 8.45 18.20 3.47
CA PRO A 350 9.38 19.26 3.77
C PRO A 350 10.82 18.74 3.62
N ALA A 351 11.67 19.56 3.02
CA ALA A 351 13.10 19.28 2.93
C ALA A 351 13.74 19.21 4.33
N ASN A 352 13.16 19.94 5.28
CA ASN A 352 13.46 19.85 6.70
C ASN A 352 12.22 20.13 7.54
N GLN A 353 12.06 19.33 8.59
CA GLN A 353 11.08 19.54 9.63
C GLN A 353 11.79 19.38 10.98
N SER A 354 11.64 20.34 11.88
CA SER A 354 12.37 20.38 13.14
C SER A 354 11.51 20.92 14.28
N ILE A 355 11.75 20.38 15.46
CA ILE A 355 11.11 20.80 16.72
C ILE A 355 12.19 21.05 17.76
N ASP A 356 12.03 22.12 18.55
CA ASP A 356 12.85 22.40 19.74
C ASP A 356 12.02 23.13 20.79
N THR A 357 12.53 23.27 21.99
CA THR A 357 11.83 23.92 23.11
C THR A 357 12.62 25.09 23.66
N VAL A 358 11.98 26.27 23.69
CA VAL A 358 12.46 27.44 24.42
C VAL A 358 11.90 27.41 25.84
N ARG A 359 12.76 27.48 26.85
CA ARG A 359 12.38 27.40 28.26
C ARG A 359 12.51 28.76 28.96
N VAL A 360 11.39 29.26 29.48
CA VAL A 360 11.33 30.55 30.15
C VAL A 360 10.99 30.36 31.62
N GLY A 361 11.90 30.72 32.49
CA GLY A 361 11.76 30.63 33.91
C GLY A 361 11.23 31.96 34.56
N THR A 362 10.87 31.88 35.84
CA THR A 362 10.66 33.06 36.69
C THR A 362 12.00 33.61 37.13
N THR A 363 12.09 34.93 37.33
CA THR A 363 13.25 35.60 37.92
C THR A 363 13.45 35.16 39.37
#